data_0a050c62cdecdde98517e67d42021e54
#
_entry.id   0a050c62cdecdde98517e67d42021e54
#
_cell.length_a   1.000
_cell.length_b   1.000
_cell.length_c   1.000
_cell.angle_alpha   90.00
_cell.angle_beta   90.00
_cell.angle_gamma   90.00
#
_symmetry.space_group_name_H-M   'P 1'
#
loop_
_entity.id
_entity.type
_entity.pdbx_description
1 polymer ?
#
loop_
_entity_poly.entity_id
_entity_poly.type
_entity_poly.pdbx_seq_one_letter_code
_entity_poly.pdbx_strand_id
1 'polypeptide(L)'
;MKPIAILFSLFVVGLLLFLVIKAGEADAPPRAMSVQPSERNIDASVSRVNAALRQRWSEEGVEPAELADDLTVFRRLSLALHGTIPSLEEINSFKADSPDDRIERWLLKMLADKRFHEYFSHRLARVLSGVEEGQFVIFRRDRLRDWLSDQLRVDRPWPEMTTDLIAADGLWTSNGAANFITAASIPDEGLDENKLAGRT
;
A
#
# COMPACT_ATOMS: atom_id res chain seq x y z
N MET A 1 -48.29 -23.09 33.62
CA MET A 1 -47.62 -21.81 33.34
C MET A 1 -46.15 -21.91 32.81
N LYS A 2 -45.52 -23.08 32.82
CA LYS A 2 -44.12 -23.27 32.34
C LYS A 2 -43.90 -23.29 30.82
N PRO A 3 -44.84 -23.78 29.95
CA PRO A 3 -44.58 -23.84 28.49
C PRO A 3 -44.57 -22.48 27.78
N ILE A 4 -45.35 -21.52 28.28
CA ILE A 4 -45.42 -20.17 27.66
C ILE A 4 -44.11 -19.39 27.85
N ALA A 5 -43.47 -19.53 29.01
CA ALA A 5 -42.19 -18.88 29.28
C ALA A 5 -41.04 -19.42 28.39
N ILE A 6 -41.05 -20.72 28.11
CA ILE A 6 -40.07 -21.36 27.22
C ILE A 6 -40.27 -20.89 25.76
N LEU A 7 -41.51 -20.82 25.28
CA LEU A 7 -41.84 -20.32 23.96
C LEU A 7 -41.44 -18.84 23.78
N PHE A 8 -41.67 -18.02 24.79
CA PHE A 8 -41.29 -16.62 24.79
C PHE A 8 -39.77 -16.44 24.79
N SER A 9 -39.04 -17.25 25.57
CA SER A 9 -37.56 -17.24 25.59
C SER A 9 -36.98 -17.64 24.24
N LEU A 10 -37.50 -18.68 23.59
CA LEU A 10 -37.08 -19.11 22.26
C LEU A 10 -37.38 -18.05 21.20
N PHE A 11 -38.50 -17.33 21.28
CA PHE A 11 -38.84 -16.24 20.38
C PHE A 11 -37.89 -15.04 20.54
N VAL A 12 -37.54 -14.66 21.76
CA VAL A 12 -36.61 -13.57 22.06
C VAL A 12 -35.19 -13.92 21.56
N VAL A 13 -34.74 -15.15 21.78
CA VAL A 13 -33.42 -15.62 21.26
C VAL A 13 -33.40 -15.65 19.73
N GLY A 14 -34.47 -16.13 19.10
CA GLY A 14 -34.62 -16.13 17.65
C GLY A 14 -34.63 -14.71 17.05
N LEU A 15 -35.32 -13.77 17.70
CA LEU A 15 -35.35 -12.36 17.29
C LEU A 15 -33.98 -11.68 17.45
N LEU A 16 -33.26 -11.97 18.54
CA LEU A 16 -31.91 -11.47 18.76
C LEU A 16 -30.91 -12.03 17.73
N LEU A 17 -31.00 -13.34 17.43
CA LEU A 17 -30.19 -13.96 16.38
C LEU A 17 -30.49 -13.35 15.00
N PHE A 18 -31.77 -13.13 14.69
CA PHE A 18 -32.19 -12.48 13.44
C PHE A 18 -31.66 -11.04 13.31
N LEU A 19 -31.70 -10.25 14.41
CA LEU A 19 -31.17 -8.90 14.48
C LEU A 19 -29.64 -8.89 14.32
N VAL A 20 -28.92 -9.84 14.90
CA VAL A 20 -27.46 -9.98 14.75
C VAL A 20 -27.10 -10.37 13.32
N ILE A 21 -27.84 -11.28 12.69
CA ILE A 21 -27.62 -11.66 11.28
C ILE A 21 -27.91 -10.47 10.35
N LYS A 22 -28.99 -9.72 10.59
CA LYS A 22 -29.33 -8.52 9.82
C LYS A 22 -28.31 -7.38 10.02
N ALA A 23 -27.76 -7.22 11.22
CA ALA A 23 -26.71 -6.25 11.49
C ALA A 23 -25.37 -6.65 10.83
N GLY A 24 -25.16 -7.95 10.57
CA GLY A 24 -24.00 -8.45 9.81
C GLY A 24 -24.14 -8.31 8.28
N GLU A 25 -25.36 -8.07 7.78
CA GLU A 25 -25.63 -7.66 6.40
C GLU A 25 -25.59 -6.13 6.24
N ALA A 26 -24.71 -5.44 6.97
CA ALA A 26 -24.40 -4.05 6.67
C ALA A 26 -23.91 -3.99 5.23
N ASP A 27 -24.58 -3.15 4.42
CA ASP A 27 -24.32 -2.95 3.01
C ASP A 27 -22.83 -3.02 2.70
N ALA A 28 -22.45 -4.00 1.88
CA ALA A 28 -21.09 -4.01 1.32
C ALA A 28 -20.89 -2.62 0.68
N PRO A 29 -19.79 -1.93 0.99
CA PRO A 29 -19.55 -0.62 0.42
C PRO A 29 -19.72 -0.72 -1.09
N PRO A 30 -20.26 0.31 -1.77
CA PRO A 30 -20.49 0.27 -3.20
C PRO A 30 -19.21 -0.21 -3.86
N ARG A 31 -19.33 -1.32 -4.58
CA ARG A 31 -18.21 -1.97 -5.26
C ARG A 31 -17.51 -0.89 -6.06
N ALA A 32 -16.30 -0.50 -5.60
CA ALA A 32 -15.50 0.52 -6.26
C ALA A 32 -15.53 0.18 -7.75
N MET A 33 -15.92 1.13 -8.58
CA MET A 33 -15.86 0.98 -10.03
C MET A 33 -14.46 0.46 -10.33
N SER A 34 -14.36 -0.80 -10.75
CA SER A 34 -13.13 -1.32 -11.28
C SER A 34 -12.82 -0.45 -12.50
N VAL A 35 -12.00 0.56 -12.29
CA VAL A 35 -11.31 1.21 -13.39
C VAL A 35 -10.44 0.10 -13.95
N GLN A 36 -10.98 -0.60 -14.98
CA GLN A 36 -10.14 -1.50 -15.76
C GLN A 36 -8.91 -0.67 -16.13
N PRO A 37 -7.70 -1.14 -15.82
CA PRO A 37 -6.54 -0.50 -16.35
C PRO A 37 -6.75 -0.52 -17.86
N SER A 38 -7.16 0.63 -18.44
CA SER A 38 -7.04 0.77 -19.89
C SER A 38 -5.61 0.33 -20.15
N GLU A 39 -5.38 -0.47 -21.17
CA GLU A 39 -4.03 -0.75 -21.66
C GLU A 39 -3.42 0.59 -22.00
N ARG A 40 -2.95 1.28 -20.98
CA ARG A 40 -2.24 2.54 -21.13
C ARG A 40 -0.99 2.13 -21.86
N ASN A 41 -0.88 2.59 -23.08
CA ASN A 41 0.33 2.37 -23.85
C ASN A 41 1.48 3.04 -23.06
N ILE A 42 2.02 2.28 -22.11
CA ILE A 42 3.13 2.70 -21.23
C ILE A 42 4.30 3.11 -22.09
N ASP A 43 4.53 2.41 -23.21
CA ASP A 43 5.61 2.70 -24.16
C ASP A 43 5.47 4.09 -24.77
N ALA A 44 4.25 4.50 -25.15
CA ALA A 44 4.00 5.85 -25.65
C ALA A 44 4.24 6.93 -24.58
N SER A 45 3.94 6.64 -23.33
CA SER A 45 4.20 7.56 -22.21
C SER A 45 5.69 7.66 -21.90
N VAL A 46 6.39 6.53 -21.87
CA VAL A 46 7.85 6.47 -21.68
C VAL A 46 8.57 7.21 -22.83
N SER A 47 8.14 6.99 -24.07
CA SER A 47 8.71 7.66 -25.25
C SER A 47 8.56 9.19 -25.17
N ARG A 48 7.39 9.69 -24.74
CA ARG A 48 7.16 11.13 -24.55
C ARG A 48 8.04 11.74 -23.46
N VAL A 49 8.16 11.05 -22.31
CA VAL A 49 9.04 11.49 -21.21
C VAL A 49 10.49 11.52 -21.68
N ASN A 50 10.96 10.47 -22.35
CA ASN A 50 12.33 10.41 -22.88
C ASN A 50 12.61 11.48 -23.93
N ALA A 51 11.64 11.80 -24.79
CA ALA A 51 11.77 12.87 -25.77
C ALA A 51 11.88 14.24 -25.08
N ALA A 52 11.05 14.53 -24.09
CA ALA A 52 11.09 15.77 -23.33
C ALA A 52 12.44 15.94 -22.57
N LEU A 53 12.95 14.87 -21.97
CA LEU A 53 14.24 14.89 -21.29
C LEU A 53 15.40 15.17 -22.27
N ARG A 54 15.43 14.49 -23.44
CA ARG A 54 16.47 14.72 -24.46
C ARG A 54 16.43 16.14 -25.00
N GLN A 55 15.22 16.67 -25.23
CA GLN A 55 15.07 18.06 -25.67
C GLN A 55 15.65 19.02 -24.63
N ARG A 56 15.32 18.87 -23.37
CA ARG A 56 15.81 19.71 -22.28
C ARG A 56 17.33 19.62 -22.13
N TRP A 57 17.92 18.43 -22.20
CA TRP A 57 19.37 18.25 -22.15
C TRP A 57 20.05 18.97 -23.31
N SER A 58 19.48 18.88 -24.53
CA SER A 58 19.99 19.59 -25.70
C SER A 58 19.91 21.12 -25.53
N GLU A 59 18.81 21.63 -24.98
CA GLU A 59 18.65 23.08 -24.76
C GLU A 59 19.59 23.61 -23.66
N GLU A 60 19.86 22.81 -22.63
CA GLU A 60 20.78 23.18 -21.55
C GLU A 60 22.23 22.80 -21.79
N GLY A 61 22.56 22.18 -22.94
CA GLY A 61 23.91 21.73 -23.27
C GLY A 61 24.44 20.63 -22.36
N VAL A 62 23.55 19.83 -21.77
CA VAL A 62 23.89 18.72 -20.87
C VAL A 62 24.06 17.46 -21.69
N GLU A 63 25.23 16.84 -21.59
CA GLU A 63 25.51 15.52 -22.16
C GLU A 63 25.23 14.44 -21.11
N PRO A 64 24.33 13.48 -21.39
CA PRO A 64 24.06 12.38 -20.48
C PRO A 64 25.31 11.52 -20.29
N ALA A 65 25.51 11.04 -19.05
CA ALA A 65 26.57 10.06 -18.78
C ALA A 65 26.31 8.73 -19.52
N GLU A 66 27.34 7.94 -19.69
CA GLU A 66 27.23 6.59 -20.22
C GLU A 66 26.26 5.72 -19.37
N LEU A 67 25.66 4.72 -20.03
CA LEU A 67 24.80 3.77 -19.35
C LEU A 67 25.57 3.02 -18.28
N ALA A 68 24.96 2.93 -17.10
CA ALA A 68 25.54 2.17 -16.00
C ALA A 68 25.60 0.67 -16.34
N ASP A 69 26.64 -0.01 -15.86
CA ASP A 69 26.72 -1.47 -15.96
C ASP A 69 25.61 -2.16 -15.16
N ASP A 70 25.31 -3.42 -15.51
CA ASP A 70 24.24 -4.20 -14.93
C ASP A 70 24.33 -4.36 -13.39
N LEU A 71 25.56 -4.47 -12.84
CA LEU A 71 25.73 -4.59 -11.39
C LEU A 71 25.38 -3.28 -10.67
N THR A 72 25.73 -2.16 -11.28
CA THR A 72 25.35 -0.83 -10.77
C THR A 72 23.83 -0.67 -10.82
N VAL A 73 23.18 -1.08 -11.91
CA VAL A 73 21.71 -1.07 -12.03
C VAL A 73 21.09 -2.00 -10.98
N PHE A 74 21.58 -3.23 -10.85
CA PHE A 74 21.12 -4.21 -9.88
C PHE A 74 21.20 -3.69 -8.43
N ARG A 75 22.32 -3.07 -8.07
CA ARG A 75 22.50 -2.43 -6.76
C ARG A 75 21.49 -1.30 -6.53
N ARG A 76 21.26 -0.45 -7.54
CA ARG A 76 20.30 0.65 -7.46
C ARG A 76 18.87 0.13 -7.29
N LEU A 77 18.50 -0.91 -8.02
CA LEU A 77 17.20 -1.59 -7.87
C LEU A 77 17.03 -2.16 -6.46
N SER A 78 18.02 -2.86 -5.93
CA SER A 78 17.96 -3.40 -4.56
C SER A 78 17.76 -2.30 -3.51
N LEU A 79 18.51 -1.21 -3.61
CA LEU A 79 18.34 -0.06 -2.72
C LEU A 79 16.96 0.60 -2.87
N ALA A 80 16.46 0.72 -4.09
CA ALA A 80 15.17 1.35 -4.37
C ALA A 80 13.98 0.50 -3.90
N LEU A 81 14.05 -0.83 -4.11
CA LEU A 81 12.93 -1.75 -3.88
C LEU A 81 12.98 -2.42 -2.51
N HIS A 82 14.16 -2.74 -1.99
CA HIS A 82 14.33 -3.43 -0.71
C HIS A 82 14.90 -2.54 0.41
N GLY A 83 15.40 -1.34 0.07
CA GLY A 83 16.04 -0.44 1.03
C GLY A 83 17.42 -0.90 1.49
N THR A 84 17.97 -1.98 0.91
CA THR A 84 19.28 -2.56 1.25
C THR A 84 20.10 -2.87 0.01
N ILE A 85 21.42 -3.01 0.17
CA ILE A 85 22.28 -3.53 -0.88
C ILE A 85 22.05 -5.04 -1.08
N PRO A 86 22.30 -5.58 -2.29
CA PRO A 86 22.20 -7.03 -2.52
C PRO A 86 23.21 -7.80 -1.66
N SER A 87 22.86 -9.02 -1.25
CA SER A 87 23.80 -9.93 -0.58
C SER A 87 24.86 -10.44 -1.56
N LEU A 88 25.93 -11.03 -1.03
CA LEU A 88 26.97 -11.63 -1.86
C LEU A 88 26.43 -12.79 -2.71
N GLU A 89 25.52 -13.58 -2.15
CA GLU A 89 24.84 -14.69 -2.82
C GLU A 89 23.97 -14.18 -3.97
N GLU A 90 23.25 -13.09 -3.76
CA GLU A 90 22.43 -12.46 -4.80
C GLU A 90 23.33 -11.91 -5.92
N ILE A 91 24.45 -11.27 -5.61
CA ILE A 91 25.42 -10.77 -6.60
C ILE A 91 26.00 -11.93 -7.40
N ASN A 92 26.40 -13.01 -6.75
CA ASN A 92 26.95 -14.19 -7.44
C ASN A 92 25.90 -14.84 -8.35
N SER A 93 24.67 -14.98 -7.87
CA SER A 93 23.55 -15.52 -8.65
C SER A 93 23.22 -14.62 -9.83
N PHE A 94 23.22 -13.29 -9.64
CA PHE A 94 23.03 -12.33 -10.70
C PHE A 94 24.10 -12.43 -11.79
N LYS A 95 25.37 -12.56 -11.40
CA LYS A 95 26.49 -12.70 -12.36
C LYS A 95 26.45 -14.01 -13.13
N ALA A 96 25.97 -15.08 -12.51
CA ALA A 96 25.85 -16.39 -13.14
C ALA A 96 24.65 -16.53 -14.07
N ASP A 97 23.69 -15.61 -13.99
CA ASP A 97 22.49 -15.62 -14.82
C ASP A 97 22.80 -15.09 -16.25
N SER A 98 22.02 -15.56 -17.24
CA SER A 98 22.17 -15.10 -18.64
C SER A 98 22.07 -13.58 -18.74
N PRO A 99 22.92 -12.90 -19.52
CA PRO A 99 22.85 -11.45 -19.70
C PRO A 99 21.55 -10.95 -20.31
N ASP A 100 20.92 -11.79 -21.16
CA ASP A 100 19.70 -11.40 -21.85
C ASP A 100 18.56 -11.23 -20.86
N ASP A 101 17.92 -10.06 -20.86
CA ASP A 101 16.80 -9.69 -19.99
C ASP A 101 17.05 -9.91 -18.48
N ARG A 102 18.32 -10.02 -18.08
CA ARG A 102 18.73 -10.29 -16.69
C ARG A 102 18.16 -9.27 -15.71
N ILE A 103 18.24 -8.00 -16.05
CA ILE A 103 17.72 -6.89 -15.23
C ILE A 103 16.20 -7.04 -15.04
N GLU A 104 15.46 -7.35 -16.10
CA GLU A 104 14.01 -7.51 -16.03
C GLU A 104 13.62 -8.72 -15.15
N ARG A 105 14.25 -9.87 -15.35
CA ARG A 105 14.00 -11.06 -14.50
C ARG A 105 14.28 -10.79 -13.02
N TRP A 106 15.37 -10.10 -12.71
CA TRP A 106 15.70 -9.77 -11.34
C TRP A 106 14.78 -8.69 -10.77
N LEU A 107 14.33 -7.73 -11.58
CA LEU A 107 13.31 -6.77 -11.18
C LEU A 107 12.02 -7.47 -10.76
N LEU A 108 11.50 -8.40 -11.57
CA LEU A 108 10.29 -9.17 -11.25
C LEU A 108 10.48 -10.00 -9.96
N LYS A 109 11.66 -10.63 -9.80
CA LYS A 109 12.00 -11.36 -8.58
C LYS A 109 12.02 -10.46 -7.35
N MET A 110 12.58 -9.25 -7.46
CA MET A 110 12.62 -8.28 -6.37
C MET A 110 11.22 -7.77 -6.00
N LEU A 111 10.35 -7.53 -6.98
CA LEU A 111 8.97 -7.09 -6.74
C LEU A 111 8.13 -8.18 -6.05
N ALA A 112 8.43 -9.45 -6.28
CA ALA A 112 7.78 -10.58 -5.61
C ALA A 112 8.38 -10.89 -4.22
N ASP A 113 9.51 -10.29 -3.86
CA ASP A 113 10.19 -10.52 -2.59
C ASP A 113 9.45 -9.82 -1.44
N LYS A 114 9.39 -10.50 -0.29
CA LYS A 114 8.83 -9.98 0.96
C LYS A 114 9.43 -8.62 1.35
N ARG A 115 10.74 -8.42 1.14
CA ARG A 115 11.45 -7.17 1.43
C ARG A 115 10.85 -5.96 0.71
N PHE A 116 10.33 -6.14 -0.52
CA PHE A 116 9.64 -5.08 -1.25
C PHE A 116 8.40 -4.60 -0.50
N HIS A 117 7.51 -5.52 -0.13
CA HIS A 117 6.26 -5.17 0.55
C HIS A 117 6.53 -4.53 1.92
N GLU A 118 7.48 -5.06 2.69
CA GLU A 118 7.87 -4.53 3.99
C GLU A 118 8.51 -3.14 3.89
N TYR A 119 9.42 -2.95 2.95
CA TYR A 119 10.10 -1.67 2.78
C TYR A 119 9.15 -0.57 2.28
N PHE A 120 8.36 -0.87 1.27
CA PHE A 120 7.42 0.11 0.72
C PHE A 120 6.29 0.43 1.69
N SER A 121 5.72 -0.55 2.37
CA SER A 121 4.69 -0.31 3.38
C SER A 121 5.20 0.59 4.51
N HIS A 122 6.44 0.40 4.94
CA HIS A 122 7.06 1.24 5.95
C HIS A 122 7.21 2.69 5.47
N ARG A 123 7.67 2.90 4.24
CA ARG A 123 7.77 4.25 3.65
C ARG A 123 6.41 4.91 3.48
N LEU A 124 5.44 4.18 2.91
CA LEU A 124 4.07 4.68 2.71
C LEU A 124 3.40 5.02 4.03
N ALA A 125 3.51 4.15 5.05
CA ALA A 125 2.95 4.42 6.36
C ALA A 125 3.50 5.72 6.97
N ARG A 126 4.80 5.99 6.81
CA ARG A 126 5.41 7.25 7.29
C ARG A 126 4.92 8.48 6.53
N VAL A 127 4.72 8.37 5.22
CA VAL A 127 4.17 9.45 4.40
C VAL A 127 2.71 9.72 4.78
N LEU A 128 1.91 8.67 4.89
CA LEU A 128 0.47 8.76 5.12
C LEU A 128 0.11 9.12 6.58
N SER A 129 0.86 8.62 7.58
CA SER A 129 0.58 8.90 9.00
C SER A 129 1.47 9.96 9.63
N GLY A 130 2.46 10.47 8.88
CA GLY A 130 3.46 11.42 9.38
C GLY A 130 4.62 10.75 10.11
N VAL A 131 5.57 11.56 10.52
CA VAL A 131 6.80 11.14 11.22
C VAL A 131 6.80 11.51 12.70
N GLU A 132 5.69 12.04 13.20
CA GLU A 132 5.59 12.44 14.61
C GLU A 132 5.86 11.24 15.52
N GLU A 133 6.49 11.56 16.65
CA GLU A 133 6.80 10.59 17.68
C GLU A 133 5.73 10.62 18.76
N GLY A 134 5.53 9.48 19.39
CA GLY A 134 4.56 9.27 20.44
C GLY A 134 4.05 7.84 20.38
N GLN A 135 3.91 7.22 21.54
CA GLN A 135 3.57 5.80 21.64
C GLN A 135 2.30 5.45 20.87
N PHE A 136 1.30 6.32 20.92
CA PHE A 136 0.02 6.13 20.26
C PHE A 136 0.12 6.23 18.73
N VAL A 137 0.95 7.15 18.22
CA VAL A 137 1.19 7.33 16.78
C VAL A 137 1.97 6.16 16.20
N ILE A 138 2.93 5.62 16.96
CA ILE A 138 3.71 4.45 16.54
C ILE A 138 2.82 3.23 16.35
N PHE A 139 1.93 2.92 17.29
CA PHE A 139 1.00 1.79 17.16
C PHE A 139 0.07 1.91 15.96
N ARG A 140 -0.47 3.10 15.71
CA ARG A 140 -1.34 3.35 14.56
C ARG A 140 -0.58 3.22 13.25
N ARG A 141 0.64 3.73 13.19
CA ARG A 141 1.52 3.61 12.02
C ARG A 141 1.87 2.16 11.75
N ASP A 142 2.15 1.36 12.76
CA ASP A 142 2.45 -0.07 12.58
C ASP A 142 1.25 -0.84 12.04
N ARG A 143 0.04 -0.57 12.52
CA ARG A 143 -1.20 -1.17 11.99
C ARG A 143 -1.45 -0.76 10.53
N LEU A 144 -1.22 0.50 10.19
CA LEU A 144 -1.33 0.98 8.82
C LEU A 144 -0.27 0.32 7.93
N ARG A 145 0.97 0.21 8.40
CA ARG A 145 2.06 -0.46 7.69
C ARG A 145 1.71 -1.92 7.39
N ASP A 146 1.22 -2.65 8.36
CA ASP A 146 0.88 -4.07 8.20
C ASP A 146 -0.24 -4.23 7.16
N TRP A 147 -1.28 -3.38 7.23
CA TRP A 147 -2.33 -3.34 6.22
C TRP A 147 -1.78 -3.02 4.83
N LEU A 148 -0.93 -1.99 4.69
CA LEU A 148 -0.30 -1.63 3.41
C LEU A 148 0.56 -2.78 2.86
N SER A 149 1.32 -3.46 3.71
CA SER A 149 2.12 -4.62 3.31
C SER A 149 1.26 -5.73 2.72
N ASP A 150 0.11 -6.02 3.33
CA ASP A 150 -0.84 -7.01 2.82
C ASP A 150 -1.45 -6.60 1.47
N GLN A 151 -1.77 -5.31 1.29
CA GLN A 151 -2.28 -4.82 0.01
C GLN A 151 -1.22 -4.91 -1.11
N LEU A 152 0.01 -4.50 -0.82
CA LEU A 152 1.14 -4.59 -1.77
C LEU A 152 1.46 -6.05 -2.14
N ARG A 153 1.35 -6.97 -1.20
CA ARG A 153 1.60 -8.40 -1.43
C ARG A 153 0.64 -9.03 -2.44
N VAL A 154 -0.58 -8.53 -2.51
CA VAL A 154 -1.59 -8.99 -3.48
C VAL A 154 -1.72 -8.09 -4.71
N ASP A 155 -0.77 -7.17 -4.88
CA ASP A 155 -0.71 -6.20 -5.98
C ASP A 155 -2.04 -5.45 -6.16
N ARG A 156 -2.63 -4.98 -5.05
CA ARG A 156 -3.92 -4.29 -5.08
C ARG A 156 -3.79 -2.94 -5.77
N PRO A 157 -4.71 -2.57 -6.68
CA PRO A 157 -4.68 -1.29 -7.37
C PRO A 157 -4.71 -0.09 -6.42
N TRP A 158 -3.85 0.89 -6.65
CA TRP A 158 -3.74 2.08 -5.80
C TRP A 158 -5.06 2.86 -5.60
N PRO A 159 -5.93 3.04 -6.62
CA PRO A 159 -7.22 3.70 -6.43
C PRO A 159 -8.12 2.99 -5.42
N GLU A 160 -8.09 1.65 -5.37
CA GLU A 160 -8.85 0.86 -4.41
C GLU A 160 -8.30 1.05 -2.99
N MET A 161 -6.97 0.98 -2.85
CA MET A 161 -6.31 1.23 -1.57
C MET A 161 -6.62 2.62 -1.04
N THR A 162 -6.58 3.64 -1.91
CA THR A 162 -6.91 5.03 -1.55
C THR A 162 -8.36 5.16 -1.10
N THR A 163 -9.28 4.50 -1.79
CA THR A 163 -10.70 4.47 -1.40
C THR A 163 -10.87 3.88 0.00
N ASP A 164 -10.20 2.77 0.29
CA ASP A 164 -10.25 2.15 1.62
C ASP A 164 -9.65 3.03 2.71
N LEU A 165 -8.54 3.72 2.42
CA LEU A 165 -7.92 4.65 3.37
C LEU A 165 -8.85 5.80 3.76
N ILE A 166 -9.60 6.35 2.79
CA ILE A 166 -10.49 7.49 2.99
C ILE A 166 -11.83 7.05 3.59
N ALA A 167 -12.36 5.91 3.14
CA ALA A 167 -13.68 5.40 3.54
C ALA A 167 -13.61 4.42 4.73
N ALA A 168 -12.43 4.17 5.29
CA ALA A 168 -12.28 3.22 6.38
C ALA A 168 -13.03 3.66 7.63
N ASP A 169 -13.86 2.77 8.13
CA ASP A 169 -14.55 2.89 9.41
C ASP A 169 -14.12 1.80 10.41
N GLY A 170 -14.59 1.90 11.63
CA GLY A 170 -14.35 0.94 12.69
C GLY A 170 -13.15 1.26 13.57
N LEU A 171 -12.78 0.28 14.40
CA LEU A 171 -11.70 0.45 15.37
C LEU A 171 -10.33 0.38 14.70
N TRP A 172 -9.45 1.30 15.03
CA TRP A 172 -8.05 1.34 14.57
C TRP A 172 -7.26 0.05 14.88
N THR A 173 -7.70 -0.73 15.86
CA THR A 173 -7.09 -2.01 16.24
C THR A 173 -7.49 -3.16 15.33
N SER A 174 -8.67 -3.12 14.73
CA SER A 174 -9.21 -4.17 13.86
C SER A 174 -9.13 -3.83 12.38
N ASN A 175 -9.18 -2.54 12.02
CA ASN A 175 -9.06 -2.06 10.65
C ASN A 175 -7.78 -1.23 10.48
N GLY A 176 -6.77 -1.81 9.81
CA GLY A 176 -5.49 -1.14 9.58
C GLY A 176 -5.62 0.14 8.76
N ALA A 177 -6.51 0.20 7.76
CA ALA A 177 -6.74 1.36 6.92
C ALA A 177 -7.28 2.58 7.71
N ALA A 178 -8.14 2.36 8.72
CA ALA A 178 -8.68 3.43 9.56
C ALA A 178 -7.58 4.25 10.30
N ASN A 179 -6.37 3.70 10.37
CA ASN A 179 -5.25 4.40 10.98
C ASN A 179 -4.72 5.57 10.15
N PHE A 180 -5.05 5.65 8.87
CA PHE A 180 -4.75 6.82 8.06
C PHE A 180 -5.45 8.07 8.63
N ILE A 181 -6.76 7.99 8.85
CA ILE A 181 -7.56 9.10 9.40
C ILE A 181 -7.25 9.30 10.88
N THR A 182 -7.29 8.22 11.67
CA THR A 182 -7.13 8.33 13.12
C THR A 182 -5.73 8.74 13.57
N ALA A 183 -4.70 8.62 12.72
CA ALA A 183 -3.37 9.16 13.00
C ALA A 183 -3.34 10.69 13.01
N ALA A 184 -4.34 11.36 12.42
CA ALA A 184 -4.50 12.82 12.49
C ALA A 184 -5.34 13.28 13.70
N SER A 185 -5.84 12.37 14.55
CA SER A 185 -6.61 12.72 15.73
C SER A 185 -5.71 13.27 16.84
N ILE A 186 -6.18 14.32 17.51
CA ILE A 186 -5.57 14.91 18.70
C ILE A 186 -6.33 14.36 19.92
N PRO A 187 -5.66 13.88 20.97
CA PRO A 187 -6.32 13.48 22.22
C PRO A 187 -7.23 14.61 22.73
N ASP A 188 -8.45 14.27 23.11
CA ASP A 188 -9.48 15.15 23.67
C ASP A 188 -10.04 16.24 22.73
N GLU A 189 -9.42 16.49 21.57
CA GLU A 189 -9.86 17.52 20.61
C GLU A 189 -10.52 16.92 19.35
N GLY A 190 -10.28 15.64 19.06
CA GLY A 190 -10.83 14.95 17.89
C GLY A 190 -9.92 14.97 16.67
N LEU A 191 -10.48 15.03 15.46
CA LEU A 191 -9.74 14.98 14.20
C LEU A 191 -9.16 16.37 13.87
N ASP A 192 -7.86 16.44 13.64
CA ASP A 192 -7.21 17.61 13.05
C ASP A 192 -7.32 17.57 11.51
N GLU A 193 -8.28 18.28 10.99
CA GLU A 193 -8.58 18.33 9.55
C GLU A 193 -7.42 18.94 8.74
N ASN A 194 -6.71 19.93 9.28
CA ASN A 194 -5.56 20.55 8.62
C ASN A 194 -4.39 19.59 8.52
N LYS A 195 -4.15 18.82 9.57
CA LYS A 195 -3.12 17.78 9.62
C LYS A 195 -3.43 16.64 8.65
N LEU A 196 -4.71 16.25 8.54
CA LEU A 196 -5.15 15.25 7.57
C LEU A 196 -4.98 15.76 6.12
N ALA A 197 -5.45 16.99 5.83
CA ALA A 197 -5.32 17.59 4.51
C ALA A 197 -3.86 17.76 4.05
N GLY A 198 -2.94 18.01 4.98
CA GLY A 198 -1.51 18.09 4.66
C GLY A 198 -0.85 16.75 4.32
N ARG A 199 -1.57 15.63 4.47
CA ARG A 199 -1.11 14.26 4.17
C ARG A 199 -1.74 13.65 2.92
N THR A 200 -2.74 14.29 2.36
CA THR A 200 -3.41 13.91 1.11
C THR A 200 -2.85 14.68 -0.08
#